data_bde5cfee6b44ea6fb22580bcd93e8dd3
#
_entry.id   bde5cfee6b44ea6fb22580bcd93e8dd3
#
_cell.length_a   1.000
_cell.length_b   1.000
_cell.length_c   1.000
_cell.angle_alpha   90.00
_cell.angle_beta   90.00
_cell.angle_gamma   90.00
#
_symmetry.space_group_name_H-M   'P 1'
#
loop_
_entity.id
_entity.type
_entity.pdbx_description
1 polymer ?
#
loop_
_entity_poly.entity_id
_entity_poly.type
_entity_poly.pdbx_seq_one_letter_code
_entity_poly.pdbx_strand_id
1 'polypeptide(L)'
;MTGIREQEVMHAYWSDVNFAASTVRVSHKPDRGWTPKAYKEREIPIPTKLAKKLKARKAKADKACGLVFPTAGCNPKLDFLDCLKACAERAELDKEDFWLHKFRSTFATRCLWAAVDLRTVQQWLGHSDMESTMRYLKPSRSRHVRDKVNEIFT
;
A
#
# COMPACT_ATOMS: atom_id res chain seq x y z
N MET A 1 -1.34 -4.31 -1.48
CA MET A 1 -2.31 -4.61 -0.41
C MET A 1 -2.56 -3.42 0.53
N THR A 2 -1.77 -2.35 0.48
CA THR A 2 -1.89 -1.19 1.38
C THR A 2 -1.99 0.14 0.64
N GLY A 3 -1.67 0.17 -0.63
CA GLY A 3 -1.64 1.40 -1.44
C GLY A 3 -0.60 2.44 -1.01
N ILE A 4 0.34 2.13 -0.11
CA ILE A 4 1.41 3.05 0.29
C ILE A 4 2.35 3.34 -0.87
N ARG A 5 3.01 4.51 -0.83
CA ARG A 5 3.96 4.92 -1.89
C ARG A 5 5.27 4.17 -1.74
N GLU A 6 6.03 4.06 -2.83
CA GLU A 6 7.35 3.41 -2.84
C GLU A 6 8.27 3.96 -1.74
N GLN A 7 8.48 5.26 -1.69
CA GLN A 7 9.32 5.88 -0.66
C GLN A 7 8.81 5.64 0.76
N GLU A 8 7.51 5.53 0.96
CA GLU A 8 6.92 5.17 2.26
C GLU A 8 7.26 3.73 2.65
N VAL A 9 7.35 2.81 1.66
CA VAL A 9 7.82 1.43 1.89
C VAL A 9 9.31 1.40 2.22
N MET A 10 10.11 2.18 1.51
CA MET A 10 11.55 2.29 1.73
C MET A 10 11.88 2.71 3.17
N HIS A 11 11.09 3.64 3.71
CA HIS A 11 11.30 4.21 5.05
C HIS A 11 10.39 3.60 6.13
N ALA A 12 9.77 2.43 5.85
CA ALA A 12 8.93 1.75 6.83
C ALA A 12 9.78 1.06 7.91
N TYR A 13 9.49 1.35 9.17
CA TYR A 13 10.08 0.70 10.33
C TYR A 13 9.16 -0.39 10.90
N TRP A 14 9.73 -1.33 11.65
CA TRP A 14 8.95 -2.31 12.40
C TRP A 14 8.07 -1.68 13.48
N SER A 15 8.43 -0.51 13.99
CA SER A 15 7.62 0.30 14.91
C SER A 15 6.36 0.87 14.26
N ASP A 16 6.34 1.00 12.92
CA ASP A 16 5.16 1.46 12.19
C ASP A 16 4.11 0.35 12.01
N VAL A 17 4.48 -0.92 12.25
CA VAL A 17 3.57 -2.06 12.04
C VAL A 17 2.94 -2.47 13.35
N ASN A 18 1.66 -2.15 13.51
CA ASN A 18 0.87 -2.62 14.64
C ASN A 18 0.20 -3.95 14.30
N PHE A 19 0.77 -5.04 14.83
CA PHE A 19 0.25 -6.39 14.57
C PHE A 19 -1.04 -6.70 15.34
N ALA A 20 -1.29 -6.03 16.46
CA ALA A 20 -2.51 -6.22 17.25
C ALA A 20 -3.70 -5.56 16.53
N ALA A 21 -3.53 -4.31 16.12
CA ALA A 21 -4.56 -3.58 15.37
C ALA A 21 -4.61 -3.95 13.88
N SER A 22 -3.63 -4.71 13.37
CA SER A 22 -3.48 -5.00 11.93
C SER A 22 -3.44 -3.74 11.09
N THR A 23 -2.57 -2.80 11.45
CA THR A 23 -2.38 -1.54 10.74
C THR A 23 -0.91 -1.26 10.44
N VAL A 24 -0.65 -0.38 9.48
CA VAL A 24 0.65 0.22 9.23
C VAL A 24 0.52 1.73 9.24
N ARG A 25 1.41 2.39 9.97
CA ARG A 25 1.49 3.85 10.04
C ARG A 25 2.51 4.37 9.03
N VAL A 26 2.16 5.39 8.30
CA VAL A 26 3.08 6.22 7.52
C VAL A 26 3.34 7.45 8.35
N SER A 27 4.57 7.63 8.82
CA SER A 27 4.96 8.72 9.71
C SER A 27 6.28 9.35 9.28
N HIS A 28 6.54 10.52 9.80
CA HIS A 28 7.80 11.24 9.64
C HIS A 28 8.98 10.43 10.21
N LYS A 29 10.14 10.49 9.55
CA LYS A 29 11.39 9.81 9.95
C LYS A 29 12.53 10.82 10.03
N PRO A 30 12.60 11.64 11.10
CA PRO A 30 13.62 12.68 11.22
C PRO A 30 15.05 12.12 11.26
N ASP A 31 15.22 10.93 11.84
CA ASP A 31 16.49 10.19 11.89
C ASP A 31 17.05 9.83 10.50
N ARG A 32 16.19 9.83 9.46
CA ARG A 32 16.55 9.59 8.06
C ARG A 32 16.38 10.83 7.17
N GLY A 33 16.05 11.98 7.73
CA GLY A 33 15.74 13.19 6.97
C GLY A 33 14.56 13.03 6.01
N TRP A 34 13.67 12.05 6.27
CA TRP A 34 12.57 11.73 5.37
C TRP A 34 11.21 12.11 5.97
N THR A 35 10.34 12.64 5.10
CA THR A 35 8.99 13.06 5.47
C THR A 35 7.99 12.60 4.42
N PRO A 36 6.81 12.11 4.82
CA PRO A 36 5.74 11.80 3.87
C PRO A 36 5.34 13.04 3.06
N LYS A 37 4.95 12.82 1.80
CA LYS A 37 4.44 13.91 0.95
C LYS A 37 3.31 14.66 1.66
N ALA A 38 3.38 15.99 1.66
CA ALA A 38 2.45 16.91 2.32
C ALA A 38 2.40 16.74 3.86
N TYR A 39 3.45 16.21 4.50
CA TYR A 39 3.54 16.02 5.96
C TYR A 39 2.36 15.23 6.57
N LYS A 40 1.63 14.47 5.75
CA LYS A 40 0.44 13.74 6.20
C LYS A 40 0.80 12.36 6.73
N GLU A 41 0.85 12.26 8.04
CA GLU A 41 0.86 10.98 8.72
C GLU A 41 -0.51 10.31 8.62
N ARG A 42 -0.53 8.99 8.55
CA ARG A 42 -1.77 8.23 8.45
C ARG A 42 -1.58 6.78 8.81
N GLU A 43 -2.66 6.14 9.16
CA GLU A 43 -2.71 4.72 9.46
C GLU A 43 -3.56 4.01 8.42
N ILE A 44 -3.09 2.84 7.98
CA ILE A 44 -3.70 2.06 6.89
C ILE A 44 -3.91 0.64 7.40
N PRO A 45 -5.13 0.07 7.30
CA PRO A 45 -5.36 -1.31 7.66
C PRO A 45 -4.62 -2.26 6.72
N ILE A 46 -4.10 -3.35 7.29
CA ILE A 46 -3.44 -4.41 6.52
C ILE A 46 -4.22 -5.72 6.61
N PRO A 47 -4.41 -6.44 5.50
CA PRO A 47 -5.08 -7.73 5.53
C PRO A 47 -4.31 -8.75 6.37
N THR A 48 -5.02 -9.67 7.01
CA THR A 48 -4.44 -10.75 7.82
C THR A 48 -3.33 -11.52 7.10
N LYS A 49 -3.50 -11.76 5.78
CA LYS A 49 -2.48 -12.42 4.96
C LYS A 49 -1.16 -11.63 4.91
N LEU A 50 -1.23 -10.29 4.84
CA LEU A 50 -0.03 -9.44 4.88
C LEU A 50 0.58 -9.39 6.27
N ALA A 51 -0.25 -9.26 7.31
CA ALA A 51 0.21 -9.26 8.70
C ALA A 51 0.99 -10.55 9.04
N LYS A 52 0.48 -11.72 8.62
CA LYS A 52 1.19 -13.02 8.78
C LYS A 52 2.55 -13.01 8.07
N LYS A 53 2.63 -12.52 6.83
CA LYS A 53 3.90 -12.42 6.08
C LYS A 53 4.89 -11.47 6.76
N LEU A 54 4.42 -10.33 7.24
CA LEU A 54 5.26 -9.37 7.97
C LEU A 54 5.77 -9.93 9.30
N LYS A 55 4.93 -10.66 10.05
CA LYS A 55 5.36 -11.37 11.28
C LYS A 55 6.48 -12.38 10.99
N ALA A 56 6.30 -13.22 9.97
CA ALA A 56 7.31 -14.20 9.57
C ALA A 56 8.62 -13.54 9.11
N ARG A 57 8.53 -12.39 8.41
CA ARG A 57 9.69 -11.60 8.03
C ARG A 57 10.38 -10.99 9.25
N LYS A 58 9.61 -10.40 10.18
CA LYS A 58 10.15 -9.80 11.41
C LYS A 58 10.93 -10.80 12.26
N ALA A 59 10.45 -12.04 12.34
CA ALA A 59 11.12 -13.11 13.07
C ALA A 59 12.53 -13.46 12.52
N LYS A 60 12.77 -13.17 11.24
CA LYS A 60 14.04 -13.40 10.54
C LYS A 60 14.86 -12.11 10.37
N ALA A 61 14.34 -10.97 10.79
CA ALA A 61 15.00 -9.67 10.63
C ALA A 61 16.13 -9.51 11.66
N ASP A 62 17.16 -8.78 11.26
CA ASP A 62 18.17 -8.32 12.19
C ASP A 62 17.54 -7.39 13.22
N LYS A 63 17.70 -7.71 14.51
CA LYS A 63 17.13 -6.94 15.62
C LYS A 63 17.77 -5.56 15.75
N ALA A 64 19.00 -5.38 15.28
CA ALA A 64 19.70 -4.10 15.27
C ALA A 64 19.17 -3.14 14.20
N CYS A 65 18.50 -3.68 13.16
CA CYS A 65 17.96 -2.88 12.07
C CYS A 65 16.44 -2.69 12.22
N GLY A 66 16.01 -1.45 12.42
CA GLY A 66 14.58 -1.11 12.56
C GLY A 66 13.77 -1.15 11.28
N LEU A 67 14.41 -1.13 10.09
CA LEU A 67 13.72 -1.10 8.80
C LEU A 67 13.02 -2.42 8.46
N VAL A 68 11.86 -2.32 7.82
CA VAL A 68 11.12 -3.50 7.33
C VAL A 68 11.80 -4.11 6.10
N PHE A 69 12.38 -3.27 5.25
CA PHE A 69 13.06 -3.67 4.00
C PHE A 69 14.46 -3.03 3.93
N PRO A 70 15.43 -3.50 4.73
CA PRO A 70 16.79 -2.99 4.69
C PRO A 70 17.61 -3.63 3.57
N THR A 71 18.68 -2.92 3.16
CA THR A 71 19.88 -3.51 2.55
C THR A 71 20.73 -4.21 3.61
N ALA A 72 21.80 -4.90 3.20
CA ALA A 72 22.75 -5.53 4.13
C ALA A 72 23.38 -4.53 5.14
N GLY A 73 23.57 -3.28 4.72
CA GLY A 73 24.08 -2.19 5.59
C GLY A 73 23.02 -1.42 6.38
N CYS A 74 21.81 -1.98 6.57
CA CYS A 74 20.69 -1.33 7.25
C CYS A 74 20.28 0.04 6.65
N ASN A 75 20.43 0.19 5.34
CA ASN A 75 19.92 1.33 4.60
C ASN A 75 18.59 0.99 3.92
N PRO A 76 17.74 1.98 3.59
CA PRO A 76 16.53 1.76 2.81
C PRO A 76 16.84 1.05 1.48
N LYS A 77 16.05 0.02 1.15
CA LYS A 77 16.14 -0.66 -0.14
C LYS A 77 15.51 0.20 -1.23
N LEU A 78 16.23 0.44 -2.33
CA LEU A 78 15.82 1.35 -3.40
C LEU A 78 15.39 0.66 -4.70
N ASP A 79 15.68 -0.62 -4.87
CA ASP A 79 15.53 -1.41 -6.10
C ASP A 79 14.21 -2.20 -6.18
N PHE A 80 13.13 -1.67 -5.61
CA PHE A 80 11.82 -2.35 -5.64
C PHE A 80 11.29 -2.54 -7.06
N LEU A 81 11.51 -1.57 -7.95
CA LEU A 81 11.07 -1.67 -9.34
C LEU A 81 11.83 -2.75 -10.08
N ASP A 82 13.16 -2.82 -9.90
CA ASP A 82 14.00 -3.84 -10.54
C ASP A 82 13.62 -5.24 -10.05
N CYS A 83 13.39 -5.38 -8.75
CA CYS A 83 12.88 -6.62 -8.16
C CYS A 83 11.52 -7.03 -8.75
N LEU A 84 10.63 -6.07 -8.98
CA LEU A 84 9.31 -6.32 -9.59
C LEU A 84 9.46 -6.76 -11.03
N LYS A 85 10.26 -6.06 -11.84
CA LYS A 85 10.52 -6.41 -13.24
C LYS A 85 11.16 -7.78 -13.37
N ALA A 86 12.14 -8.11 -12.52
CA ALA A 86 12.73 -9.45 -12.47
C ALA A 86 11.73 -10.55 -12.06
N CYS A 87 10.75 -10.22 -11.22
CA CYS A 87 9.65 -11.16 -10.91
C CYS A 87 8.73 -11.38 -12.12
N ALA A 88 8.42 -10.33 -12.88
CA ALA A 88 7.61 -10.42 -14.08
C ALA A 88 8.29 -11.29 -15.15
N GLU A 89 9.58 -11.05 -15.42
CA GLU A 89 10.37 -11.87 -16.34
C GLU A 89 10.38 -13.37 -15.96
N ARG A 90 10.57 -13.69 -14.69
CA ARG A 90 10.52 -15.09 -14.21
C ARG A 90 9.14 -15.73 -14.33
N ALA A 91 8.09 -14.91 -14.39
CA ALA A 91 6.71 -15.35 -14.61
C ALA A 91 6.32 -15.32 -16.09
N GLU A 92 7.27 -15.14 -17.00
CA GLU A 92 7.07 -15.04 -18.45
C GLU A 92 6.05 -13.95 -18.85
N LEU A 93 6.05 -12.84 -18.08
CA LEU A 93 5.20 -11.67 -18.33
C LEU A 93 6.06 -10.52 -18.87
N ASP A 94 5.45 -9.67 -19.69
CA ASP A 94 6.14 -8.46 -20.17
C ASP A 94 6.45 -7.53 -19.00
N LYS A 95 7.75 -7.36 -18.67
CA LYS A 95 8.20 -6.51 -17.57
C LYS A 95 7.82 -5.04 -17.73
N GLU A 96 7.63 -4.56 -18.96
CA GLU A 96 7.29 -3.17 -19.23
C GLU A 96 5.83 -2.86 -18.83
N ASP A 97 5.02 -3.88 -18.65
CA ASP A 97 3.68 -3.75 -18.09
C ASP A 97 3.66 -3.54 -16.56
N PHE A 98 4.83 -3.63 -15.90
CA PHE A 98 4.90 -3.59 -14.45
C PHE A 98 5.62 -2.36 -13.91
N TRP A 99 4.90 -1.54 -13.13
CA TRP A 99 5.44 -0.44 -12.36
C TRP A 99 4.76 -0.34 -10.99
N LEU A 100 5.47 0.16 -10.01
CA LEU A 100 5.04 0.11 -8.60
C LEU A 100 3.72 0.84 -8.34
N HIS A 101 3.45 1.93 -9.08
CA HIS A 101 2.20 2.69 -8.91
C HIS A 101 0.95 1.90 -9.32
N LYS A 102 1.06 0.88 -10.19
CA LYS A 102 -0.07 -0.03 -10.50
C LYS A 102 -0.65 -0.69 -9.26
N PHE A 103 0.18 -1.09 -8.29
CA PHE A 103 -0.30 -1.70 -7.05
C PHE A 103 -1.14 -0.74 -6.21
N ARG A 104 -0.75 0.53 -6.18
CA ARG A 104 -1.50 1.57 -5.49
C ARG A 104 -2.83 1.86 -6.18
N SER A 105 -2.84 1.97 -7.51
CA SER A 105 -4.05 2.12 -8.32
C SER A 105 -4.99 0.93 -8.14
N THR A 106 -4.45 -0.29 -8.16
CA THR A 106 -5.22 -1.51 -7.92
C THR A 106 -5.82 -1.55 -6.52
N PHE A 107 -5.07 -1.15 -5.50
CA PHE A 107 -5.58 -1.06 -4.12
C PHE A 107 -6.77 -0.09 -4.05
N ALA A 108 -6.60 1.14 -4.58
CA ALA A 108 -7.64 2.15 -4.59
C ALA A 108 -8.92 1.66 -5.29
N THR A 109 -8.78 1.14 -6.51
CA THR A 109 -9.89 0.63 -7.31
C THR A 109 -10.62 -0.51 -6.60
N ARG A 110 -9.90 -1.46 -6.01
CA ARG A 110 -10.51 -2.59 -5.30
C ARG A 110 -11.23 -2.15 -4.02
N CYS A 111 -10.69 -1.19 -3.27
CA CYS A 111 -11.37 -0.65 -2.11
C CYS A 111 -12.69 0.04 -2.49
N LEU A 112 -12.67 0.87 -3.54
CA LEU A 112 -13.88 1.55 -4.02
C LEU A 112 -14.92 0.57 -4.57
N TRP A 113 -14.49 -0.47 -5.28
CA TRP A 113 -15.40 -1.54 -5.74
C TRP A 113 -16.00 -2.36 -4.60
N ALA A 114 -15.27 -2.48 -3.49
CA ALA A 114 -15.76 -3.13 -2.26
C ALA A 114 -16.62 -2.17 -1.41
N ALA A 115 -17.05 -1.05 -1.96
CA ALA A 115 -17.87 -0.02 -1.31
C ALA A 115 -17.22 0.66 -0.09
N VAL A 116 -15.89 0.65 0.00
CA VAL A 116 -15.19 1.54 0.93
C VAL A 116 -15.39 2.98 0.44
N ASP A 117 -15.80 3.86 1.33
CA ASP A 117 -16.11 5.24 0.94
C ASP A 117 -14.87 5.99 0.40
N LEU A 118 -15.11 6.92 -0.50
CA LEU A 118 -14.07 7.65 -1.22
C LEU A 118 -13.14 8.43 -0.28
N ARG A 119 -13.70 9.00 0.78
CA ARG A 119 -12.94 9.79 1.75
C ARG A 119 -11.96 8.93 2.54
N THR A 120 -12.38 7.75 2.96
CA THR A 120 -11.54 6.76 3.62
C THR A 120 -10.39 6.31 2.70
N VAL A 121 -10.69 6.00 1.44
CA VAL A 121 -9.66 5.63 0.46
C VAL A 121 -8.70 6.78 0.21
N GLN A 122 -9.19 8.01 0.06
CA GLN A 122 -8.37 9.22 -0.04
C GLN A 122 -7.39 9.35 1.14
N GLN A 123 -7.90 9.15 2.34
CA GLN A 123 -7.13 9.24 3.58
C GLN A 123 -6.03 8.18 3.63
N TRP A 124 -6.34 6.91 3.35
CA TRP A 124 -5.34 5.83 3.30
C TRP A 124 -4.27 6.05 2.24
N LEU A 125 -4.65 6.61 1.09
CA LEU A 125 -3.71 6.97 0.05
C LEU A 125 -2.88 8.23 0.41
N GLY A 126 -3.35 9.09 1.30
CA GLY A 126 -2.72 10.37 1.62
C GLY A 126 -2.74 11.31 0.41
N HIS A 127 -3.87 11.39 -0.31
CA HIS A 127 -4.11 12.39 -1.32
C HIS A 127 -4.53 13.72 -0.67
N SER A 128 -3.97 14.81 -1.13
CA SER A 128 -4.32 16.16 -0.65
C SER A 128 -5.67 16.61 -1.17
N ASP A 129 -6.05 16.16 -2.35
CA ASP A 129 -7.28 16.49 -3.05
C ASP A 129 -8.12 15.24 -3.37
N MET A 130 -9.42 15.44 -3.49
CA MET A 130 -10.37 14.38 -3.80
C MET A 130 -10.24 13.91 -5.27
N GLU A 131 -9.92 14.82 -6.18
CA GLU A 131 -9.82 14.56 -7.61
C GLU A 131 -8.81 13.46 -7.91
N SER A 132 -7.66 13.47 -7.23
CA SER A 132 -6.65 12.41 -7.33
C SER A 132 -7.19 11.02 -6.99
N THR A 133 -8.19 10.92 -6.10
CA THR A 133 -8.82 9.65 -5.74
C THR A 133 -9.97 9.31 -6.68
N MET A 134 -10.70 10.30 -7.16
CA MET A 134 -11.81 10.12 -8.11
C MET A 134 -11.36 9.48 -9.44
N ARG A 135 -10.10 9.65 -9.83
CA ARG A 135 -9.52 8.97 -11.01
C ARG A 135 -9.64 7.45 -10.96
N TYR A 136 -9.79 6.87 -9.76
CA TYR A 136 -9.98 5.43 -9.55
C TYR A 136 -11.46 5.02 -9.56
N LEU A 137 -12.38 5.98 -9.55
CA LEU A 137 -13.82 5.75 -9.75
C LEU A 137 -14.10 5.49 -11.23
N LYS A 138 -13.71 4.32 -11.72
CA LYS A 138 -14.15 3.89 -13.04
C LYS A 138 -15.62 3.45 -12.94
N PRO A 139 -16.48 3.80 -13.91
CA PRO A 139 -17.84 3.30 -13.92
C PRO A 139 -17.82 1.79 -13.83
N SER A 140 -18.39 1.26 -12.78
CA SER A 140 -18.56 -0.19 -12.64
C SER A 140 -19.63 -0.62 -13.64
N ARG A 141 -19.24 -1.27 -14.73
CA ARG A 141 -20.17 -1.96 -15.66
C ARG A 141 -20.68 -3.28 -15.08
N SER A 142 -20.43 -3.57 -13.82
CA SER A 142 -20.72 -4.86 -13.23
C SER A 142 -22.20 -5.01 -12.88
N ARG A 143 -22.72 -6.22 -13.04
CA ARG A 143 -24.02 -6.67 -12.54
C ARG A 143 -24.25 -6.29 -11.07
N HIS A 144 -23.18 -6.22 -10.30
CA HIS A 144 -23.15 -5.86 -8.88
C HIS A 144 -23.79 -4.49 -8.54
N VAL A 145 -23.75 -3.52 -9.45
CA VAL A 145 -24.41 -2.21 -9.23
C VAL A 145 -25.93 -2.35 -9.39
N ARG A 146 -26.37 -3.16 -10.37
CA ARG A 146 -27.81 -3.43 -10.59
C ARG A 146 -28.40 -4.19 -9.40
N ASP A 147 -27.69 -5.20 -8.89
CA ASP A 147 -28.13 -5.99 -7.74
C ASP A 147 -28.28 -5.13 -6.50
N LYS A 148 -27.31 -4.23 -6.24
CA LYS A 148 -27.38 -3.25 -5.14
C LYS A 148 -28.54 -2.28 -5.26
N VAL A 149 -28.86 -1.81 -6.44
CA VAL A 149 -30.04 -0.94 -6.64
C VAL A 149 -31.34 -1.70 -6.29
N ASN A 150 -31.42 -2.96 -6.69
CA ASN A 150 -32.57 -3.79 -6.32
C ASN A 150 -32.65 -4.03 -4.80
N GLU A 151 -31.53 -4.26 -4.11
CA GLU A 151 -31.49 -4.43 -2.64
C GLU A 151 -31.92 -3.16 -1.88
N ILE A 152 -31.65 -1.96 -2.40
CA ILE A 152 -31.98 -0.70 -1.74
C ILE A 152 -33.47 -0.34 -1.88
N PHE A 153 -34.11 -0.77 -2.97
CA PHE A 153 -35.49 -0.38 -3.30
C PHE A 153 -36.49 -1.53 -3.21
N THR A 154 -36.13 -2.66 -2.61
CA THR A 154 -37.02 -3.72 -2.22
C THR A 154 -37.42 -3.58 -0.77
#